data_0edacb968606f0cee2a4feaab1d58e94
#
_entry.id   0edacb968606f0cee2a4feaab1d58e94
#
_cell.length_a   1.000
_cell.length_b   1.000
_cell.length_c   1.000
_cell.angle_alpha   90.00
_cell.angle_beta   90.00
_cell.angle_gamma   90.00
#
_symmetry.space_group_name_H-M   'P 1'
#
loop_
_entity.id
_entity.type
_entity.pdbx_description
1 polymer ?
#
loop_
_entity_poly.entity_id
_entity_poly.type
_entity_poly.pdbx_seq_one_letter_code
_entity_poly.pdbx_strand_id
1 'polypeptide(L)'
;MTPALVAALPAFALYTFIQAITPGPANLCSLATTMRIGVRPALRQWVGLTIGFFVVMAVAMAALLGATSLIEGALPALTVAGAAYVLWLAWSMVRPGEGQGFNGVQPTIGAGVVLQVTNVKLLVMSSTALVAYVIPYTSDLAVLAAIGFAVPIVGSACNLAWIYGGVHLQAFYERHRRPVDAIMAAALALCAVGMLAALV
;
A
#
# COMPACT_ATOMS: atom_id res chain seq x y z
N MET A 1 15.49 15.00 20.26
CA MET A 1 14.35 14.07 20.53
C MET A 1 14.01 14.14 22.01
N THR A 2 12.74 14.30 22.35
CA THR A 2 12.27 14.31 23.75
C THR A 2 12.33 12.88 24.33
N PRO A 3 12.55 12.71 25.67
CA PRO A 3 12.50 11.39 26.30
C PRO A 3 11.17 10.66 26.08
N ALA A 4 10.06 11.42 26.04
CA ALA A 4 8.73 10.87 25.78
C ALA A 4 8.60 10.31 24.35
N LEU A 5 9.17 10.97 23.34
CA LEU A 5 9.20 10.45 21.98
C LEU A 5 10.03 9.16 21.89
N VAL A 6 11.19 9.10 22.57
CA VAL A 6 12.02 7.89 22.61
C VAL A 6 11.25 6.72 23.22
N ALA A 7 10.47 6.95 24.28
CA ALA A 7 9.63 5.94 24.90
C ALA A 7 8.47 5.46 23.98
N ALA A 8 7.97 6.33 23.08
CA ALA A 8 6.92 5.97 22.11
C ALA A 8 7.42 5.20 20.87
N LEU A 9 8.73 5.26 20.56
CA LEU A 9 9.31 4.65 19.35
C LEU A 9 9.04 3.13 19.22
N PRO A 10 9.12 2.29 20.27
CA PRO A 10 8.82 0.87 20.13
C PRO A 10 7.38 0.60 19.70
N ALA A 11 6.40 1.31 20.27
CA ALA A 11 4.99 1.18 19.90
C ALA A 11 4.75 1.68 18.46
N PHE A 12 5.36 2.81 18.09
CA PHE A 12 5.34 3.34 16.73
C PHE A 12 5.94 2.35 15.72
N ALA A 13 7.11 1.78 16.01
CA ALA A 13 7.78 0.83 15.14
C ALA A 13 6.92 -0.44 14.96
N LEU A 14 6.36 -0.96 16.05
CA LEU A 14 5.47 -2.12 16.01
C LEU A 14 4.21 -1.84 15.21
N TYR A 15 3.56 -0.69 15.42
CA TYR A 15 2.41 -0.24 14.64
C TYR A 15 2.75 -0.19 13.15
N THR A 16 3.83 0.51 12.79
CA THR A 16 4.27 0.68 11.41
C THR A 16 4.56 -0.66 10.75
N PHE A 17 5.28 -1.55 11.43
CA PHE A 17 5.60 -2.88 10.94
C PHE A 17 4.35 -3.73 10.70
N ILE A 18 3.45 -3.81 11.70
CA ILE A 18 2.20 -4.59 11.58
C ILE A 18 1.35 -4.08 10.42
N GLN A 19 1.18 -2.77 10.32
CA GLN A 19 0.40 -2.18 9.24
C GLN A 19 1.04 -2.40 7.86
N ALA A 20 2.36 -2.32 7.77
CA ALA A 20 3.09 -2.51 6.53
C ALA A 20 3.08 -3.97 6.04
N ILE A 21 3.19 -4.94 6.96
CA ILE A 21 3.26 -6.36 6.62
C ILE A 21 1.88 -7.01 6.42
N THR A 22 0.80 -6.44 6.98
CA THR A 22 -0.55 -6.99 6.82
C THR A 22 -1.06 -6.91 5.39
N PRO A 23 -1.91 -7.86 4.95
CA PRO A 23 -2.49 -7.85 3.62
C PRO A 23 -3.19 -6.53 3.30
N GLY A 24 -2.97 -6.03 2.11
CA GLY A 24 -3.61 -4.84 1.56
C GLY A 24 -3.42 -4.80 0.05
N PRO A 25 -4.06 -3.87 -0.68
CA PRO A 25 -4.04 -3.87 -2.15
C PRO A 25 -2.63 -3.93 -2.74
N ALA A 26 -1.68 -3.15 -2.22
CA ALA A 26 -0.31 -3.13 -2.69
C ALA A 26 0.41 -4.47 -2.45
N ASN A 27 0.29 -5.04 -1.24
CA ASN A 27 0.93 -6.29 -0.86
C ASN A 27 0.38 -7.47 -1.68
N LEU A 28 -0.95 -7.57 -1.78
CA LEU A 28 -1.62 -8.60 -2.58
C LEU A 28 -1.28 -8.49 -4.07
N CYS A 29 -1.20 -7.26 -4.59
CA CYS A 29 -0.83 -7.03 -5.99
C CYS A 29 0.63 -7.45 -6.24
N SER A 30 1.56 -7.13 -5.34
CA SER A 30 2.96 -7.56 -5.42
C SER A 30 3.10 -9.08 -5.41
N LEU A 31 2.39 -9.75 -4.48
CA LEU A 31 2.34 -11.22 -4.39
C LEU A 31 1.81 -11.83 -5.70
N ALA A 32 0.64 -11.38 -6.15
CA ALA A 32 0.00 -11.90 -7.36
C ALA A 32 0.85 -11.65 -8.61
N THR A 33 1.45 -10.47 -8.73
CA THR A 33 2.36 -10.14 -9.84
C THR A 33 3.54 -11.10 -9.87
N THR A 34 4.15 -11.37 -8.72
CA THR A 34 5.29 -12.29 -8.64
C THR A 34 4.91 -13.71 -9.00
N MET A 35 3.80 -14.22 -8.45
CA MET A 35 3.32 -15.58 -8.74
C MET A 35 2.99 -15.79 -10.22
N ARG A 36 2.41 -14.76 -10.88
CA ARG A 36 1.89 -14.87 -12.26
C ARG A 36 2.94 -14.60 -13.33
N ILE A 37 3.80 -13.61 -13.14
CA ILE A 37 4.71 -13.11 -14.18
C ILE A 37 6.15 -12.93 -13.72
N GLY A 38 6.43 -13.22 -12.45
CA GLY A 38 7.77 -13.28 -11.90
C GLY A 38 8.24 -12.01 -11.18
N VAL A 39 9.44 -12.10 -10.61
CA VAL A 39 10.03 -11.09 -9.71
C VAL A 39 10.35 -9.78 -10.43
N ARG A 40 10.93 -9.83 -11.64
CA ARG A 40 11.37 -8.61 -12.34
C ARG A 40 10.24 -7.60 -12.60
N PRO A 41 9.07 -8.01 -13.13
CA PRO A 41 7.91 -7.14 -13.25
C PRO A 41 7.39 -6.64 -11.89
N ALA A 42 7.38 -7.50 -10.86
CA ALA A 42 6.97 -7.12 -9.51
C ALA A 42 7.89 -6.05 -8.91
N LEU A 43 9.21 -6.17 -9.09
CA LEU A 43 10.18 -5.15 -8.63
C LEU A 43 10.00 -3.82 -9.38
N ARG A 44 9.67 -3.85 -10.69
CA ARG A 44 9.36 -2.63 -11.42
C ARG A 44 8.12 -1.92 -10.84
N GLN A 45 7.07 -2.68 -10.53
CA GLN A 45 5.87 -2.16 -9.87
C GLN A 45 6.19 -1.67 -8.44
N TRP A 46 7.05 -2.39 -7.71
CA TRP A 46 7.50 -2.01 -6.37
C TRP A 46 8.18 -0.64 -6.33
N VAL A 47 8.97 -0.29 -7.33
CA VAL A 47 9.53 1.07 -7.44
C VAL A 47 8.41 2.11 -7.47
N GLY A 48 7.36 1.86 -8.24
CA GLY A 48 6.18 2.74 -8.28
C GLY A 48 5.43 2.81 -6.94
N LEU A 49 5.25 1.67 -6.28
CA LEU A 49 4.66 1.60 -4.95
C LEU A 49 5.48 2.41 -3.94
N THR A 50 6.80 2.31 -3.98
CA THR A 50 7.71 3.07 -3.11
C THR A 50 7.59 4.58 -3.36
N ILE A 51 7.62 5.01 -4.61
CA ILE A 51 7.42 6.43 -4.98
C ILE A 51 6.06 6.91 -4.48
N GLY A 52 4.99 6.17 -4.75
CA GLY A 52 3.64 6.49 -4.28
C GLY A 52 3.56 6.58 -2.76
N PHE A 53 4.30 5.75 -2.02
CA PHE A 53 4.35 5.82 -0.56
C PHE A 53 4.96 7.14 -0.07
N PHE A 54 6.07 7.57 -0.65
CA PHE A 54 6.66 8.88 -0.34
C PHE A 54 5.70 10.03 -0.65
N VAL A 55 4.97 9.95 -1.77
CA VAL A 55 3.95 10.95 -2.11
C VAL A 55 2.84 11.00 -1.06
N VAL A 56 2.28 9.84 -0.67
CA VAL A 56 1.23 9.77 0.36
C VAL A 56 1.72 10.30 1.70
N MET A 57 2.94 9.95 2.09
CA MET A 57 3.52 10.44 3.34
C MET A 57 3.73 11.96 3.31
N ALA A 58 4.22 12.50 2.19
CA ALA A 58 4.38 13.94 2.01
C ALA A 58 3.04 14.68 2.09
N VAL A 59 1.99 14.10 1.48
CA VAL A 59 0.61 14.63 1.55
C VAL A 59 0.09 14.58 2.99
N ALA A 60 0.28 13.47 3.71
CA ALA A 60 -0.12 13.35 5.11
C ALA A 60 0.60 14.39 6.01
N MET A 61 1.89 14.61 5.78
CA MET A 61 2.65 15.64 6.49
C MET A 61 2.18 17.06 6.14
N ALA A 62 1.90 17.36 4.86
CA ALA A 62 1.39 18.66 4.44
C ALA A 62 0.00 18.95 5.05
N ALA A 63 -0.87 17.92 5.18
CA ALA A 63 -2.13 18.03 5.87
C ALA A 63 -1.95 18.51 7.32
N LEU A 64 -1.00 17.90 8.02
CA LEU A 64 -0.70 18.25 9.41
C LEU A 64 -0.14 19.67 9.58
N LEU A 65 0.51 20.20 8.53
CA LEU A 65 1.09 21.55 8.52
C LEU A 65 0.11 22.65 8.04
N GLY A 66 -1.18 22.33 7.85
CA GLY A 66 -2.23 23.31 7.57
C GLY A 66 -2.98 23.16 6.24
N ALA A 67 -2.67 22.12 5.44
CA ALA A 67 -3.39 21.85 4.17
C ALA A 67 -4.59 20.90 4.35
N THR A 68 -5.12 20.77 5.56
CA THR A 68 -6.11 19.77 5.96
C THR A 68 -7.38 19.84 5.09
N SER A 69 -7.93 21.04 4.87
CA SER A 69 -9.19 21.23 4.14
C SER A 69 -9.11 20.79 2.66
N LEU A 70 -7.97 21.00 2.00
CA LEU A 70 -7.76 20.54 0.63
C LEU A 70 -7.73 19.02 0.51
N ILE A 71 -7.13 18.38 1.50
CA ILE A 71 -6.98 16.92 1.54
C ILE A 71 -8.29 16.24 1.91
N GLU A 72 -9.00 16.75 2.91
CA GLU A 72 -10.32 16.26 3.31
C GLU A 72 -11.32 16.33 2.15
N GLY A 73 -11.30 17.41 1.36
CA GLY A 73 -12.15 17.55 0.18
C GLY A 73 -11.84 16.56 -0.95
N ALA A 74 -10.56 16.18 -1.12
CA ALA A 74 -10.14 15.25 -2.17
C ALA A 74 -10.24 13.77 -1.76
N LEU A 75 -10.24 13.47 -0.46
CA LEU A 75 -10.16 12.11 0.08
C LEU A 75 -11.30 11.19 -0.41
N PRO A 76 -12.58 11.59 -0.43
CA PRO A 76 -13.66 10.73 -0.92
C PRO A 76 -13.48 10.36 -2.39
N ALA A 77 -13.12 11.32 -3.24
CA ALA A 77 -12.91 11.07 -4.67
C ALA A 77 -11.72 10.12 -4.91
N LEU A 78 -10.61 10.32 -4.20
CA LEU A 78 -9.44 9.43 -4.24
C LEU A 78 -9.79 8.03 -3.75
N THR A 79 -10.59 7.91 -2.70
CA THR A 79 -11.03 6.61 -2.15
C THR A 79 -11.88 5.85 -3.16
N VAL A 80 -12.86 6.51 -3.79
CA VAL A 80 -13.71 5.89 -4.81
C VAL A 80 -12.88 5.47 -6.03
N ALA A 81 -12.00 6.35 -6.52
CA ALA A 81 -11.11 6.03 -7.63
C ALA A 81 -10.17 4.85 -7.32
N GLY A 82 -9.61 4.83 -6.11
CA GLY A 82 -8.77 3.72 -5.64
C GLY A 82 -9.52 2.41 -5.51
N ALA A 83 -10.71 2.42 -4.92
CA ALA A 83 -11.56 1.24 -4.82
C ALA A 83 -11.94 0.71 -6.20
N ALA A 84 -12.33 1.57 -7.12
CA ALA A 84 -12.62 1.21 -8.51
C ALA A 84 -11.42 0.57 -9.21
N TYR A 85 -10.22 1.13 -9.02
CA TYR A 85 -8.98 0.58 -9.57
C TYR A 85 -8.65 -0.81 -8.98
N VAL A 86 -8.80 -0.99 -7.65
CA VAL A 86 -8.59 -2.28 -6.99
C VAL A 86 -9.61 -3.32 -7.43
N LEU A 87 -10.88 -2.93 -7.61
CA LEU A 87 -11.92 -3.82 -8.17
C LEU A 87 -11.62 -4.22 -9.61
N TRP A 88 -11.14 -3.29 -10.42
CA TRP A 88 -10.69 -3.60 -11.78
C TRP A 88 -9.51 -4.58 -11.79
N LEU A 89 -8.54 -4.42 -10.88
CA LEU A 89 -7.46 -5.40 -10.70
C LEU A 89 -8.00 -6.77 -10.30
N ALA A 90 -8.92 -6.84 -9.33
CA ALA A 90 -9.55 -8.07 -8.89
C ALA A 90 -10.27 -8.78 -10.05
N TRP A 91 -11.07 -8.04 -10.82
CA TRP A 91 -11.76 -8.56 -11.98
C TRP A 91 -10.81 -9.05 -13.09
N SER A 92 -9.70 -8.32 -13.33
CA SER A 92 -8.69 -8.70 -14.31
C SER A 92 -7.99 -10.03 -13.99
N MET A 93 -7.99 -10.44 -12.70
CA MET A 93 -7.42 -11.72 -12.28
C MET A 93 -8.29 -12.92 -12.67
N VAL A 94 -9.62 -12.78 -12.62
CA VAL A 94 -10.56 -13.88 -12.86
C VAL A 94 -11.13 -13.88 -14.28
N ARG A 95 -10.97 -12.79 -15.03
CA ARG A 95 -11.45 -12.68 -16.41
C ARG A 95 -10.73 -13.69 -17.31
N PRO A 96 -11.48 -14.49 -18.12
CA PRO A 96 -10.87 -15.34 -19.14
C PRO A 96 -10.09 -14.49 -20.16
N GLY A 97 -8.84 -14.85 -20.44
CA GLY A 97 -8.02 -14.18 -21.46
C GLY A 97 -6.72 -14.93 -21.70
N GLU A 98 -6.27 -14.93 -22.94
CA GLU A 98 -4.97 -15.45 -23.32
C GLU A 98 -3.89 -14.41 -23.01
N GLY A 99 -3.13 -14.63 -21.93
CA GLY A 99 -1.98 -13.77 -21.63
C GLY A 99 -1.33 -14.06 -20.28
N GLN A 100 -0.02 -13.96 -20.24
CA GLN A 100 0.75 -13.92 -19.00
C GLN A 100 0.61 -12.52 -18.40
N GLY A 101 -0.09 -12.38 -17.28
CA GLY A 101 -0.28 -11.11 -16.58
C GLY A 101 -1.70 -10.89 -16.09
N PHE A 102 -1.97 -9.73 -15.53
CA PHE A 102 -3.32 -9.27 -15.16
C PHE A 102 -4.09 -8.89 -16.44
N ASN A 103 -4.49 -9.81 -17.27
CA ASN A 103 -5.28 -9.63 -18.51
C ASN A 103 -5.26 -8.18 -19.08
N GLY A 104 -4.06 -7.71 -19.51
CA GLY A 104 -3.85 -6.34 -20.01
C GLY A 104 -3.33 -5.33 -18.99
N VAL A 105 -3.28 -5.65 -17.69
CA VAL A 105 -2.66 -4.79 -16.68
C VAL A 105 -1.16 -5.07 -16.62
N GLN A 106 -0.37 -4.14 -17.13
CA GLN A 106 1.09 -4.25 -17.04
C GLN A 106 1.57 -3.73 -15.68
N PRO A 107 2.42 -4.47 -14.95
CA PRO A 107 3.03 -4.01 -13.69
C PRO A 107 4.13 -2.99 -14.01
N THR A 108 3.70 -1.75 -14.26
CA THR A 108 4.58 -0.62 -14.53
C THR A 108 4.82 0.19 -13.26
N ILE A 109 5.83 1.06 -13.29
CA ILE A 109 6.07 2.04 -12.23
C ILE A 109 4.82 2.91 -12.05
N GLY A 110 4.23 3.42 -13.14
CA GLY A 110 3.01 4.23 -13.07
C GLY A 110 1.83 3.51 -12.41
N ALA A 111 1.61 2.23 -12.74
CA ALA A 111 0.58 1.42 -12.09
C ALA A 111 0.83 1.27 -10.58
N GLY A 112 2.09 1.11 -10.17
CA GLY A 112 2.46 1.08 -8.76
C GLY A 112 2.19 2.41 -8.05
N VAL A 113 2.55 3.55 -8.66
CA VAL A 113 2.26 4.87 -8.10
C VAL A 113 0.76 5.08 -7.93
N VAL A 114 -0.04 4.81 -8.96
CA VAL A 114 -1.51 4.97 -8.90
C VAL A 114 -2.10 4.10 -7.79
N LEU A 115 -1.72 2.81 -7.74
CA LEU A 115 -2.21 1.89 -6.71
C LEU A 115 -1.89 2.38 -5.29
N GLN A 116 -0.72 2.97 -5.10
CA GLN A 116 -0.28 3.39 -3.77
C GLN A 116 -0.90 4.74 -3.35
N VAL A 117 -0.99 5.70 -4.27
CA VAL A 117 -1.60 7.02 -3.98
C VAL A 117 -3.09 6.90 -3.71
N THR A 118 -3.77 5.95 -4.36
CA THR A 118 -5.20 5.68 -4.13
C THR A 118 -5.46 4.67 -3.01
N ASN A 119 -4.42 4.21 -2.32
CA ASN A 119 -4.52 3.21 -1.24
C ASN A 119 -4.92 3.86 0.08
N VAL A 120 -6.22 3.82 0.39
CA VAL A 120 -6.77 4.38 1.65
C VAL A 120 -6.14 3.77 2.89
N LYS A 121 -5.82 2.46 2.88
CA LYS A 121 -5.09 1.83 3.99
C LYS A 121 -3.80 2.57 4.29
N LEU A 122 -3.07 2.98 3.26
CA LEU A 122 -1.82 3.71 3.42
C LEU A 122 -2.02 5.12 3.94
N LEU A 123 -3.05 5.83 3.45
CA LEU A 123 -3.41 7.17 3.93
C LEU A 123 -3.74 7.13 5.43
N VAL A 124 -4.60 6.20 5.85
CA VAL A 124 -4.97 6.01 7.27
C VAL A 124 -3.74 5.62 8.09
N MET A 125 -2.94 4.66 7.62
CA MET A 125 -1.71 4.25 8.29
C MET A 125 -0.76 5.43 8.51
N SER A 126 -0.49 6.22 7.46
CA SER A 126 0.44 7.36 7.52
C SER A 126 -0.07 8.45 8.45
N SER A 127 -1.34 8.80 8.34
CA SER A 127 -1.96 9.82 9.22
C SER A 127 -1.97 9.36 10.67
N THR A 128 -2.37 8.12 10.96
CA THR A 128 -2.38 7.57 12.32
C THR A 128 -0.96 7.49 12.89
N ALA A 129 0.02 7.07 12.10
CA ALA A 129 1.41 7.00 12.52
C ALA A 129 1.91 8.37 13.00
N LEU A 130 1.59 9.43 12.27
CA LEU A 130 1.98 10.80 12.63
C LEU A 130 1.17 11.34 13.81
N VAL A 131 -0.15 11.26 13.75
CA VAL A 131 -1.06 11.90 14.75
C VAL A 131 -1.00 11.20 16.10
N ALA A 132 -0.97 9.86 16.13
CA ALA A 132 -1.02 9.13 17.39
C ALA A 132 0.36 8.93 18.04
N TYR A 133 1.43 8.83 17.26
CA TYR A 133 2.73 8.41 17.76
C TYR A 133 3.84 9.45 17.66
N VAL A 134 3.65 10.55 16.93
CA VAL A 134 4.73 11.52 16.70
C VAL A 134 4.36 12.91 17.19
N ILE A 135 3.27 13.48 16.70
CA ILE A 135 2.84 14.85 17.01
C ILE A 135 2.67 15.12 18.50
N PRO A 136 2.11 14.20 19.34
CA PRO A 136 1.97 14.45 20.77
C PRO A 136 3.31 14.66 21.50
N TYR A 137 4.42 14.27 20.85
CA TYR A 137 5.74 14.25 21.48
C TYR A 137 6.72 15.25 20.89
N THR A 138 6.48 15.79 19.69
CA THR A 138 7.38 16.72 19.01
C THR A 138 6.69 17.54 17.92
N SER A 139 7.08 18.81 17.84
CA SER A 139 6.79 19.69 16.70
C SER A 139 8.06 20.01 15.89
N ASP A 140 9.18 19.34 16.18
CA ASP A 140 10.45 19.54 15.48
C ASP A 140 10.33 19.00 14.04
N LEU A 141 10.43 19.91 13.08
CA LEU A 141 10.27 19.61 11.65
C LEU A 141 11.34 18.61 11.15
N ALA A 142 12.55 18.64 11.69
CA ALA A 142 13.60 17.71 11.31
C ALA A 142 13.27 16.28 11.76
N VAL A 143 12.70 16.12 12.96
CA VAL A 143 12.23 14.83 13.47
C VAL A 143 11.04 14.32 12.64
N LEU A 144 10.07 15.20 12.34
CA LEU A 144 8.93 14.86 11.48
C LEU A 144 9.39 14.41 10.08
N ALA A 145 10.33 15.15 9.48
CA ALA A 145 10.91 14.80 8.19
C ALA A 145 11.63 13.44 8.23
N ALA A 146 12.45 13.19 9.26
CA ALA A 146 13.16 11.91 9.41
C ALA A 146 12.18 10.72 9.50
N ILE A 147 11.10 10.86 10.26
CA ILE A 147 10.05 9.86 10.38
C ILE A 147 9.29 9.72 9.04
N GLY A 148 8.95 10.83 8.40
CA GLY A 148 8.33 10.86 7.08
C GLY A 148 9.15 10.14 6.00
N PHE A 149 10.48 10.09 6.13
CA PHE A 149 11.36 9.31 5.29
C PHE A 149 11.45 7.83 5.72
N ALA A 150 11.52 7.56 7.02
CA ALA A 150 11.71 6.22 7.55
C ALA A 150 10.51 5.30 7.30
N VAL A 151 9.28 5.80 7.46
CA VAL A 151 8.06 5.00 7.32
C VAL A 151 7.90 4.44 5.89
N PRO A 152 8.03 5.21 4.81
CA PRO A 152 8.01 4.66 3.45
C PRO A 152 9.11 3.63 3.18
N ILE A 153 10.30 3.82 3.72
CA ILE A 153 11.41 2.86 3.56
C ILE A 153 11.04 1.53 4.23
N VAL A 154 10.60 1.56 5.49
CA VAL A 154 10.19 0.36 6.23
C VAL A 154 9.02 -0.33 5.53
N GLY A 155 8.00 0.42 5.12
CA GLY A 155 6.84 -0.12 4.45
C GLY A 155 7.16 -0.75 3.09
N SER A 156 8.04 -0.12 2.32
CA SER A 156 8.52 -0.66 1.05
C SER A 156 9.37 -1.91 1.25
N ALA A 157 10.19 -1.95 2.29
CA ALA A 157 10.95 -3.16 2.66
C ALA A 157 10.01 -4.32 3.06
N CYS A 158 8.95 -4.05 3.83
CA CYS A 158 7.92 -5.04 4.16
C CYS A 158 7.20 -5.58 2.90
N ASN A 159 6.95 -4.73 1.90
CA ASN A 159 6.36 -5.17 0.64
C ASN A 159 7.26 -6.15 -0.14
N LEU A 160 8.59 -6.04 -0.03
CA LEU A 160 9.51 -7.02 -0.63
C LEU A 160 9.28 -8.44 -0.08
N ALA A 161 8.86 -8.59 1.18
CA ALA A 161 8.52 -9.89 1.74
C ALA A 161 7.36 -10.57 0.97
N TRP A 162 6.39 -9.79 0.48
CA TRP A 162 5.29 -10.29 -0.36
C TRP A 162 5.77 -10.68 -1.76
N ILE A 163 6.71 -9.92 -2.34
CA ILE A 163 7.33 -10.27 -3.63
C ILE A 163 8.08 -11.59 -3.50
N TYR A 164 8.98 -11.71 -2.52
CA TYR A 164 9.77 -12.94 -2.35
C TYR A 164 8.93 -14.12 -1.85
N GLY A 165 7.90 -13.87 -1.05
CA GLY A 165 6.88 -14.88 -0.72
C GLY A 165 6.19 -15.43 -1.97
N GLY A 166 5.91 -14.58 -2.96
CA GLY A 166 5.38 -14.97 -4.25
C GLY A 166 6.27 -15.92 -5.04
N VAL A 167 7.61 -15.80 -4.91
CA VAL A 167 8.55 -16.74 -5.55
C VAL A 167 8.37 -18.16 -5.01
N HIS A 168 8.26 -18.29 -3.70
CA HIS A 168 8.09 -19.60 -3.05
C HIS A 168 6.73 -20.23 -3.37
N LEU A 169 5.72 -19.42 -3.65
CA LEU A 169 4.38 -19.87 -4.00
C LEU A 169 4.17 -20.10 -5.50
N GLN A 170 5.15 -19.79 -6.35
CA GLN A 170 5.00 -19.85 -7.81
C GLN A 170 4.66 -21.27 -8.30
N ALA A 171 5.37 -22.31 -7.83
CA ALA A 171 5.11 -23.69 -8.20
C ALA A 171 3.72 -24.17 -7.76
N PHE A 172 3.25 -23.72 -6.59
CA PHE A 172 1.89 -23.98 -6.12
C PHE A 172 0.86 -23.25 -6.99
N TYR A 173 1.13 -22.00 -7.34
CA TYR A 173 0.29 -21.19 -8.23
C TYR A 173 0.13 -21.85 -9.60
N GLU A 174 1.20 -22.35 -10.21
CA GLU A 174 1.15 -23.00 -11.53
C GLU A 174 0.20 -24.22 -11.54
N ARG A 175 0.12 -24.95 -10.42
CA ARG A 175 -0.78 -26.11 -10.27
C ARG A 175 -2.23 -25.73 -9.95
N HIS A 176 -2.45 -24.57 -9.31
CA HIS A 176 -3.75 -24.17 -8.76
C HIS A 176 -4.16 -22.76 -9.21
N ARG A 177 -3.89 -22.40 -10.49
CA ARG A 177 -4.10 -21.03 -11.00
C ARG A 177 -5.50 -20.49 -10.70
N ARG A 178 -6.54 -21.21 -11.14
CA ARG A 178 -7.93 -20.75 -10.99
C ARG A 178 -8.35 -20.48 -9.55
N PRO A 179 -8.19 -21.42 -8.60
CA PRO A 179 -8.56 -21.14 -7.21
C PRO A 179 -7.70 -20.05 -6.57
N VAL A 180 -6.40 -19.97 -6.87
CA VAL A 180 -5.53 -18.92 -6.34
C VAL A 180 -5.94 -17.55 -6.89
N ASP A 181 -6.21 -17.44 -8.19
CA ASP A 181 -6.69 -16.19 -8.80
C ASP A 181 -8.02 -15.74 -8.20
N ALA A 182 -8.95 -16.68 -7.95
CA ALA A 182 -10.23 -16.38 -7.31
C ALA A 182 -10.05 -15.89 -5.86
N ILE A 183 -9.17 -16.54 -5.07
CA ILE A 183 -8.85 -16.11 -3.69
C ILE A 183 -8.22 -14.72 -3.69
N MET A 184 -7.26 -14.47 -4.57
CA MET A 184 -6.59 -13.16 -4.66
C MET A 184 -7.56 -12.06 -5.11
N ALA A 185 -8.42 -12.35 -6.09
CA ALA A 185 -9.47 -11.42 -6.53
C ALA A 185 -10.46 -11.11 -5.40
N ALA A 186 -10.90 -12.13 -4.65
CA ALA A 186 -11.78 -11.95 -3.51
C ALA A 186 -11.10 -11.10 -2.41
N ALA A 187 -9.82 -11.35 -2.12
CA ALA A 187 -9.06 -10.55 -1.15
C ALA A 187 -8.92 -9.09 -1.57
N LEU A 188 -8.66 -8.82 -2.86
CA LEU A 188 -8.63 -7.45 -3.40
C LEU A 188 -10.01 -6.79 -3.36
N ALA A 189 -11.08 -7.52 -3.70
CA ALA A 189 -12.45 -7.01 -3.61
C ALA A 189 -12.82 -6.65 -2.16
N LEU A 190 -12.45 -7.48 -1.18
CA LEU A 190 -12.63 -7.17 0.24
C LEU A 190 -11.86 -5.91 0.66
N CYS A 191 -10.63 -5.73 0.16
CA CYS A 191 -9.89 -4.49 0.39
C CYS A 191 -10.64 -3.27 -0.18
N ALA A 192 -11.19 -3.37 -1.39
CA ALA A 192 -11.94 -2.27 -2.00
C ALA A 192 -13.23 -1.95 -1.23
N VAL A 193 -13.96 -2.98 -0.75
CA VAL A 193 -15.12 -2.79 0.12
C VAL A 193 -14.72 -2.08 1.42
N GLY A 194 -13.62 -2.51 2.06
CA GLY A 194 -13.07 -1.85 3.24
C GLY A 194 -12.69 -0.39 3.00
N MET A 195 -12.16 -0.06 1.81
CA MET A 195 -11.88 1.32 1.42
C MET A 195 -13.17 2.16 1.34
N LEU A 196 -14.23 1.64 0.74
CA LEU A 196 -15.52 2.34 0.61
C LEU A 196 -16.24 2.45 1.95
N ALA A 197 -16.17 1.43 2.80
CA ALA A 197 -16.74 1.46 4.14
C ALA A 197 -16.11 2.53 5.05
N ALA A 198 -14.88 2.94 4.76
CA ALA A 198 -14.21 4.03 5.49
C ALA A 198 -14.75 5.44 5.12
N LEU A 199 -15.65 5.55 4.14
CA LEU A 199 -16.32 6.82 3.76
C LEU A 199 -17.62 7.05 4.50
N VAL A 200 -18.17 6.05 5.19
CA VAL A 200 -19.43 6.07 5.93
C VAL A 200 -19.16 6.16 7.41
#